data_975c7b660b40cd9dd88713cfa13c1339
#
_entry.id   975c7b660b40cd9dd88713cfa13c1339
#
_cell.length_a   1.000
_cell.length_b   1.000
_cell.length_c   1.000
_cell.angle_alpha   90.00
_cell.angle_beta   90.00
_cell.angle_gamma   90.00
#
_symmetry.space_group_name_H-M   'P 1'
#
loop_
_entity.id
_entity.type
_entity.pdbx_description
1 polymer ?
#
loop_
_entity_poly.entity_id
_entity_poly.type
_entity_poly.pdbx_seq_one_letter_code
_entity_poly.pdbx_strand_id
1 'polypeptide(L)'
;KILHFIGCRVWREGGAVTVDATGICRCDVPRELMCEMRSSVIFLSPLLARLGMAEISAPGGCEIGLRPIDLHLSSLRLMGAEIGTEGGVLSCKCPDGLHGEKITLSFPSVGATENILIAAACAEGETVILNAAREPEIADLADFLNSCGARIFGADSGEITICGVKKLHSAEHT
;
A
#
# COMPACT_ATOMS: atom_id res chain seq x y z
N LYS A 1 -13.66 -9.15 -4.19
CA LYS A 1 -13.32 -9.57 -5.55
C LYS A 1 -11.81 -9.57 -5.78
N ILE A 2 -11.10 -8.41 -5.64
CA ILE A 2 -9.63 -8.33 -5.84
C ILE A 2 -8.91 -9.38 -4.99
N LEU A 3 -9.20 -9.46 -3.69
CA LEU A 3 -8.57 -10.43 -2.79
C LEU A 3 -8.74 -11.88 -3.27
N HIS A 4 -9.93 -12.26 -3.73
CA HIS A 4 -10.13 -13.59 -4.33
C HIS A 4 -9.31 -13.79 -5.59
N PHE A 5 -9.25 -12.76 -6.44
CA PHE A 5 -8.53 -12.83 -7.72
C PHE A 5 -7.03 -13.06 -7.50
N ILE A 6 -6.43 -12.37 -6.51
CA ILE A 6 -5.00 -12.53 -6.21
C ILE A 6 -4.66 -13.79 -5.41
N GLY A 7 -5.66 -14.64 -5.08
CA GLY A 7 -5.48 -15.94 -4.45
C GLY A 7 -5.82 -16.00 -2.97
N CYS A 8 -6.38 -14.93 -2.38
CA CYS A 8 -6.84 -14.97 -0.99
C CYS A 8 -8.15 -15.74 -0.87
N ARG A 9 -8.33 -16.47 0.23
CA ARG A 9 -9.62 -17.00 0.63
C ARG A 9 -10.37 -15.94 1.45
N VAL A 10 -11.60 -15.65 1.05
CA VAL A 10 -12.44 -14.63 1.72
C VAL A 10 -13.81 -15.23 1.98
N TRP A 11 -14.28 -15.18 3.22
CA TRP A 11 -15.63 -15.60 3.58
C TRP A 11 -16.27 -14.67 4.59
N ARG A 12 -17.56 -14.76 4.71
CA ARG A 12 -18.37 -13.96 5.63
C ARG A 12 -19.15 -14.88 6.55
N GLU A 13 -19.11 -14.59 7.83
CA GLU A 13 -19.84 -15.32 8.84
C GLU A 13 -20.22 -14.39 10.00
N GLY A 14 -21.47 -14.41 10.41
CA GLY A 14 -21.97 -13.64 11.55
C GLY A 14 -21.70 -12.13 11.50
N GLY A 15 -21.66 -11.53 10.30
CA GLY A 15 -21.33 -10.11 10.12
C GLY A 15 -19.83 -9.80 10.00
N ALA A 16 -18.96 -10.76 10.30
CA ALA A 16 -17.52 -10.65 10.11
C ALA A 16 -17.09 -11.01 8.68
N VAL A 17 -16.00 -10.41 8.22
CA VAL A 17 -15.30 -10.78 7.00
C VAL A 17 -13.93 -11.33 7.37
N THR A 18 -13.67 -12.57 6.97
CA THR A 18 -12.36 -13.19 7.20
C THR A 18 -11.61 -13.27 5.88
N VAL A 19 -10.33 -12.90 5.93
CA VAL A 19 -9.41 -12.95 4.79
C VAL A 19 -8.20 -13.79 5.18
N ASP A 20 -7.99 -14.88 4.44
CA ASP A 20 -6.76 -15.67 4.52
C ASP A 20 -5.92 -15.39 3.26
N ALA A 21 -4.85 -14.66 3.44
CA ALA A 21 -3.93 -14.27 2.38
C ALA A 21 -2.70 -15.21 2.23
N THR A 22 -2.72 -16.38 2.88
CA THR A 22 -1.60 -17.35 2.77
C THR A 22 -1.43 -17.89 1.36
N GLY A 23 -2.52 -17.97 0.59
CA GLY A 23 -2.53 -18.45 -0.79
C GLY A 23 -2.32 -17.38 -1.86
N ILE A 24 -1.90 -16.16 -1.50
CA ILE A 24 -1.64 -15.11 -2.48
C ILE A 24 -0.55 -15.55 -3.44
N CYS A 25 -0.86 -15.52 -4.76
CA CYS A 25 0.04 -16.04 -5.80
C CYS A 25 0.00 -15.21 -7.10
N ARG A 26 -0.87 -14.21 -7.19
CA ARG A 26 -0.98 -13.35 -8.36
C ARG A 26 -0.62 -11.92 -8.02
N CYS A 27 0.19 -11.32 -8.88
CA CYS A 27 0.59 -9.92 -8.81
C CYS A 27 -0.19 -9.00 -9.77
N ASP A 28 -0.96 -9.60 -10.69
CA ASP A 28 -1.74 -8.90 -11.70
C ASP A 28 -3.17 -8.67 -11.20
N VAL A 29 -3.67 -7.45 -11.31
CA VAL A 29 -5.07 -7.10 -11.02
C VAL A 29 -5.72 -6.51 -12.26
N PRO A 30 -6.73 -7.18 -12.84
CA PRO A 30 -7.34 -6.76 -14.10
C PRO A 30 -8.09 -5.44 -13.97
N ARG A 31 -8.19 -4.75 -15.10
CA ARG A 31 -8.79 -3.42 -15.20
C ARG A 31 -10.21 -3.37 -14.64
N GLU A 32 -11.01 -4.38 -14.92
CA GLU A 32 -12.41 -4.44 -14.48
C GLU A 32 -12.53 -4.36 -12.96
N LEU A 33 -11.62 -5.02 -12.23
CA LEU A 33 -11.59 -4.98 -10.77
C LEU A 33 -10.99 -3.67 -10.24
N MET A 34 -9.96 -3.13 -10.92
CA MET A 34 -9.36 -1.85 -10.54
C MET A 34 -10.32 -0.68 -10.72
N CYS A 35 -11.20 -0.74 -11.72
CA CYS A 35 -12.18 0.29 -11.97
C CYS A 35 -13.39 0.27 -11.02
N GLU A 36 -13.66 -0.83 -10.34
CA GLU A 36 -14.77 -0.93 -9.39
C GLU A 36 -14.57 -0.09 -8.14
N MET A 37 -13.31 0.15 -7.76
CA MET A 37 -12.98 0.86 -6.52
C MET A 37 -11.76 1.76 -6.76
N ARG A 38 -11.91 3.03 -6.42
CA ARG A 38 -10.85 4.01 -6.62
C ARG A 38 -9.61 3.78 -5.76
N SER A 39 -9.82 3.38 -4.50
CA SER A 39 -8.76 3.02 -3.56
C SER A 39 -8.03 1.74 -3.93
N SER A 40 -8.36 1.10 -5.07
CA SER A 40 -7.69 -0.11 -5.53
C SER A 40 -6.17 0.06 -5.75
N VAL A 41 -5.68 1.29 -5.96
CA VAL A 41 -4.24 1.61 -6.02
C VAL A 41 -3.49 1.21 -4.74
N ILE A 42 -4.19 1.09 -3.61
CA ILE A 42 -3.59 0.64 -2.34
C ILE A 42 -3.03 -0.77 -2.42
N PHE A 43 -3.50 -1.60 -3.35
CA PHE A 43 -2.97 -2.95 -3.55
C PHE A 43 -1.54 -2.99 -4.09
N LEU A 44 -1.00 -1.88 -4.63
CA LEU A 44 0.41 -1.82 -5.08
C LEU A 44 1.38 -2.19 -3.96
N SER A 45 1.26 -1.54 -2.82
CA SER A 45 2.20 -1.70 -1.72
C SER A 45 2.23 -3.10 -1.12
N PRO A 46 1.10 -3.73 -0.76
CA PRO A 46 1.13 -5.08 -0.22
C PRO A 46 1.55 -6.13 -1.26
N LEU A 47 1.27 -5.94 -2.55
CA LEU A 47 1.74 -6.84 -3.60
C LEU A 47 3.25 -6.73 -3.78
N LEU A 48 3.81 -5.52 -3.85
CA LEU A 48 5.25 -5.28 -3.91
C LEU A 48 5.97 -5.83 -2.69
N ALA A 49 5.47 -5.54 -1.48
CA ALA A 49 6.09 -6.00 -0.24
C ALA A 49 6.08 -7.52 -0.09
N ARG A 50 5.06 -8.21 -0.63
CA ARG A 50 4.91 -9.67 -0.48
C ARG A 50 5.45 -10.49 -1.65
N LEU A 51 5.30 -10.00 -2.88
CA LEU A 51 5.61 -10.73 -4.09
C LEU A 51 6.78 -10.14 -4.87
N GLY A 52 7.27 -8.96 -4.48
CA GLY A 52 8.32 -8.23 -5.21
C GLY A 52 7.84 -7.66 -6.55
N MET A 53 6.57 -7.85 -6.89
CA MET A 53 6.00 -7.37 -8.16
C MET A 53 4.50 -7.08 -8.03
N ALA A 54 4.02 -6.13 -8.84
CA ALA A 54 2.60 -5.83 -8.98
C ALA A 54 2.32 -5.34 -10.41
N GLU A 55 1.24 -5.84 -11.00
CA GLU A 55 0.73 -5.34 -12.28
C GLU A 55 -0.72 -4.89 -12.08
N ILE A 56 -0.96 -3.61 -12.25
CA ILE A 56 -2.29 -3.04 -12.12
C ILE A 56 -2.62 -2.16 -13.31
N SER A 57 -3.86 -2.21 -13.77
CA SER A 57 -4.36 -1.18 -14.67
C SER A 57 -4.51 0.13 -13.90
N ALA A 58 -4.32 1.26 -14.59
CA ALA A 58 -4.59 2.55 -13.98
C ALA A 58 -5.99 2.54 -13.34
N PRO A 59 -6.13 2.96 -12.06
CA PRO A 59 -7.42 2.94 -11.38
C PRO A 59 -8.44 3.75 -12.16
N GLY A 60 -9.69 3.26 -12.18
CA GLY A 60 -10.79 3.91 -12.88
C GLY A 60 -11.01 5.34 -12.38
N GLY A 61 -11.35 6.24 -13.29
CA GLY A 61 -11.72 7.60 -12.96
C GLY A 61 -13.02 7.62 -12.17
N CYS A 62 -13.07 8.44 -11.12
CA CYS A 62 -14.34 8.89 -10.57
C CYS A 62 -14.90 9.98 -11.51
N GLU A 63 -16.21 10.08 -11.68
CA GLU A 63 -16.89 11.14 -12.44
C GLU A 63 -16.52 12.56 -11.98
N ILE A 64 -15.89 12.68 -10.80
CA ILE A 64 -15.48 13.95 -10.16
C ILE A 64 -14.10 14.46 -10.66
N GLY A 65 -13.39 13.74 -11.53
CA GLY A 65 -12.13 14.21 -12.16
C GLY A 65 -10.94 13.25 -12.07
N LEU A 66 -9.90 13.61 -12.85
CA LEU A 66 -8.60 12.94 -12.83
C LEU A 66 -7.94 13.15 -11.47
N ARG A 67 -7.64 12.08 -10.77
CA ARG A 67 -6.76 12.13 -9.60
C ARG A 67 -5.50 11.35 -9.92
N PRO A 68 -4.40 12.05 -10.07
CA PRO A 68 -3.13 11.44 -10.40
C PRO A 68 -2.69 10.50 -9.26
N ILE A 69 -2.06 9.39 -9.63
CA ILE A 69 -1.42 8.44 -8.71
C ILE A 69 0.09 8.65 -8.65
N ASP A 70 0.54 9.78 -9.16
CA ASP A 70 1.96 10.14 -9.29
C ASP A 70 2.70 10.13 -7.95
N LEU A 71 2.05 10.60 -6.86
CA LEU A 71 2.64 10.55 -5.52
C LEU A 71 2.86 9.12 -5.02
N HIS A 72 1.93 8.20 -5.31
CA HIS A 72 2.11 6.80 -4.99
C HIS A 72 3.30 6.21 -5.73
N LEU A 73 3.36 6.46 -7.06
CA LEU A 73 4.40 5.88 -7.92
C LEU A 73 5.78 6.50 -7.65
N SER A 74 5.86 7.82 -7.45
CA SER A 74 7.12 8.48 -7.14
C SER A 74 7.69 8.02 -5.81
N SER A 75 6.85 7.84 -4.79
CA SER A 75 7.27 7.34 -3.49
C SER A 75 7.79 5.90 -3.57
N LEU A 76 7.07 5.02 -4.26
CA LEU A 76 7.52 3.63 -4.44
C LEU A 76 8.81 3.54 -5.27
N ARG A 77 9.02 4.43 -6.27
CA ARG A 77 10.30 4.52 -6.99
C ARG A 77 11.46 4.90 -6.06
N LEU A 78 11.25 5.88 -5.19
CA LEU A 78 12.26 6.25 -4.18
C LEU A 78 12.60 5.06 -3.29
N MET A 79 11.63 4.23 -2.95
CA MET A 79 11.82 3.01 -2.16
C MET A 79 12.39 1.83 -2.96
N GLY A 80 12.82 2.04 -4.22
CA GLY A 80 13.50 1.02 -5.03
C GLY A 80 12.60 0.29 -6.04
N ALA A 81 11.34 0.67 -6.20
CA ALA A 81 10.48 0.04 -7.19
C ALA A 81 10.79 0.55 -8.62
N GLU A 82 11.03 -0.37 -9.54
CA GLU A 82 11.07 -0.13 -10.97
C GLU A 82 9.64 -0.10 -11.51
N ILE A 83 9.21 1.04 -12.06
CA ILE A 83 7.83 1.23 -12.50
C ILE A 83 7.81 1.63 -13.98
N GLY A 84 7.23 0.77 -14.79
CA GLY A 84 6.93 0.99 -16.20
C GLY A 84 5.43 1.08 -16.48
N THR A 85 5.08 1.59 -17.66
CA THR A 85 3.69 1.62 -18.15
C THR A 85 3.70 1.13 -19.59
N GLU A 86 2.92 0.09 -19.85
CA GLU A 86 2.75 -0.45 -21.20
C GLU A 86 1.27 -0.80 -21.41
N GLY A 87 0.69 -0.32 -22.51
CA GLY A 87 -0.72 -0.60 -22.83
C GLY A 87 -1.75 -0.16 -21.78
N GLY A 88 -1.42 0.85 -20.94
CA GLY A 88 -2.28 1.30 -19.84
C GLY A 88 -2.20 0.42 -18.58
N VAL A 89 -1.29 -0.53 -18.55
CA VAL A 89 -0.96 -1.35 -17.39
C VAL A 89 0.32 -0.81 -16.75
N LEU A 90 0.26 -0.60 -15.43
CA LEU A 90 1.43 -0.30 -14.60
C LEU A 90 2.07 -1.62 -14.19
N SER A 91 3.34 -1.81 -14.57
CA SER A 91 4.18 -2.91 -14.08
C SER A 91 5.17 -2.35 -13.09
N CYS A 92 5.11 -2.85 -11.87
CA CYS A 92 5.98 -2.45 -10.76
C CYS A 92 6.78 -3.69 -10.32
N LYS A 93 8.10 -3.56 -10.20
CA LYS A 93 9.00 -4.63 -9.77
C LYS A 93 9.96 -4.10 -8.72
N CYS A 94 10.31 -4.94 -7.77
CA CYS A 94 11.28 -4.60 -6.74
C CYS A 94 12.19 -5.83 -6.48
N PRO A 95 13.14 -6.09 -7.39
CA PRO A 95 13.95 -7.31 -7.36
C PRO A 95 14.81 -7.42 -6.09
N ASP A 96 15.28 -6.30 -5.56
CA ASP A 96 16.12 -6.23 -4.36
C ASP A 96 15.30 -5.97 -3.08
N GLY A 97 13.97 -5.98 -3.16
CA GLY A 97 13.08 -5.61 -2.09
C GLY A 97 12.93 -4.09 -1.92
N LEU A 98 11.93 -3.68 -1.15
CA LEU A 98 11.72 -2.27 -0.81
C LEU A 98 12.70 -1.85 0.29
N HIS A 99 13.26 -0.65 0.17
CA HIS A 99 14.13 -0.05 1.18
C HIS A 99 13.59 1.28 1.69
N GLY A 100 14.01 1.63 2.91
CA GLY A 100 13.63 2.89 3.55
C GLY A 100 14.25 4.10 2.85
N GLU A 101 13.47 5.20 2.80
CA GLU A 101 13.88 6.43 2.14
C GLU A 101 13.20 7.65 2.76
N LYS A 102 13.81 8.83 2.59
CA LYS A 102 13.22 10.11 2.97
C LYS A 102 12.33 10.63 1.86
N ILE A 103 11.04 10.63 2.07
CA ILE A 103 10.00 10.95 1.09
C ILE A 103 9.31 12.26 1.49
N THR A 104 9.34 13.27 0.63
CA THR A 104 8.59 14.51 0.84
C THR A 104 7.40 14.55 -0.13
N LEU A 105 6.19 14.54 0.41
CA LEU A 105 4.97 14.67 -0.41
C LEU A 105 4.75 16.14 -0.78
N SER A 106 4.47 16.42 -2.04
CA SER A 106 4.20 17.79 -2.53
C SER A 106 2.91 18.38 -1.94
N PHE A 107 1.97 17.51 -1.53
CA PHE A 107 0.81 17.84 -0.71
C PHE A 107 0.43 16.63 0.16
N PRO A 108 -0.28 16.83 1.28
CA PRO A 108 -0.66 15.74 2.19
C PRO A 108 -1.75 14.88 1.54
N SER A 109 -1.34 13.80 0.87
CA SER A 109 -2.23 12.83 0.23
C SER A 109 -2.46 11.64 1.13
N VAL A 110 -3.71 11.41 1.54
CA VAL A 110 -4.12 10.25 2.35
C VAL A 110 -3.67 8.96 1.69
N GLY A 111 -4.12 8.68 0.48
CA GLY A 111 -3.82 7.42 -0.20
C GLY A 111 -2.33 7.20 -0.46
N ALA A 112 -1.54 8.26 -0.76
CA ALA A 112 -0.09 8.11 -0.90
C ALA A 112 0.55 7.80 0.45
N THR A 113 0.14 8.47 1.53
CA THR A 113 0.62 8.19 2.89
C THR A 113 0.31 6.75 3.31
N GLU A 114 -0.92 6.26 3.09
CA GLU A 114 -1.30 4.87 3.35
C GLU A 114 -0.42 3.87 2.57
N ASN A 115 -0.21 4.11 1.27
CA ASN A 115 0.62 3.24 0.46
C ASN A 115 2.08 3.19 0.97
N ILE A 116 2.65 4.33 1.35
CA ILE A 116 4.01 4.38 1.90
C ILE A 116 4.07 3.67 3.24
N LEU A 117 3.11 3.89 4.14
CA LEU A 117 3.04 3.19 5.44
C LEU A 117 3.07 1.67 5.27
N ILE A 118 2.21 1.15 4.37
CA ILE A 118 2.13 -0.29 4.11
C ILE A 118 3.43 -0.82 3.48
N ALA A 119 4.00 -0.09 2.51
CA ALA A 119 5.25 -0.48 1.85
C ALA A 119 6.43 -0.48 2.83
N ALA A 120 6.55 0.58 3.63
CA ALA A 120 7.65 0.79 4.55
C ALA A 120 7.62 -0.13 5.78
N ALA A 121 6.44 -0.62 6.17
CA ALA A 121 6.28 -1.48 7.36
C ALA A 121 7.22 -2.71 7.34
N CYS A 122 7.52 -3.25 6.15
CA CYS A 122 8.42 -4.39 5.97
C CYS A 122 9.62 -4.08 5.05
N ALA A 123 9.86 -2.81 4.69
CA ALA A 123 11.02 -2.41 3.90
C ALA A 123 12.32 -2.50 4.72
N GLU A 124 13.46 -2.64 4.06
CA GLU A 124 14.74 -2.62 4.74
C GLU A 124 15.13 -1.18 5.15
N GLY A 125 15.43 -0.97 6.43
CA GLY A 125 15.90 0.32 6.94
C GLY A 125 14.76 1.22 7.47
N GLU A 126 14.97 2.53 7.39
CA GLU A 126 14.08 3.55 7.94
C GLU A 126 13.49 4.41 6.82
N THR A 127 12.19 4.63 6.86
CA THR A 127 11.47 5.56 5.97
C THR A 127 10.99 6.77 6.79
N VAL A 128 11.21 7.97 6.25
CA VAL A 128 10.67 9.20 6.81
C VAL A 128 9.77 9.88 5.80
N ILE A 129 8.49 10.04 6.13
CA ILE A 129 7.53 10.77 5.29
C ILE A 129 7.41 12.19 5.82
N LEU A 130 7.74 13.17 4.99
CA LEU A 130 7.51 14.60 5.28
C LEU A 130 6.25 15.07 4.55
N ASN A 131 5.50 15.95 5.19
CA ASN A 131 4.21 16.46 4.71
C ASN A 131 3.19 15.32 4.49
N ALA A 132 3.19 14.33 5.38
CA ALA A 132 2.22 13.25 5.41
C ALA A 132 0.80 13.78 5.68
N ALA A 133 -0.21 13.04 5.25
CA ALA A 133 -1.60 13.26 5.64
C ALA A 133 -1.77 13.06 7.15
N ARG A 134 -2.74 13.78 7.75
CA ARG A 134 -3.00 13.77 9.21
C ARG A 134 -4.43 13.37 9.55
N GLU A 135 -5.15 12.88 8.57
CA GLU A 135 -6.52 12.41 8.74
C GLU A 135 -6.54 11.22 9.71
N PRO A 136 -7.63 11.06 10.48
CA PRO A 136 -7.74 10.03 11.52
C PRO A 136 -7.42 8.62 11.03
N GLU A 137 -7.74 8.29 9.78
CA GLU A 137 -7.45 7.01 9.16
C GLU A 137 -5.95 6.70 9.04
N ILE A 138 -5.10 7.73 8.98
CA ILE A 138 -3.64 7.55 8.96
C ILE A 138 -3.14 7.08 10.33
N ALA A 139 -3.63 7.72 11.39
CA ALA A 139 -3.31 7.31 12.77
C ALA A 139 -3.83 5.90 13.05
N ASP A 140 -5.08 5.60 12.66
CA ASP A 140 -5.69 4.29 12.82
C ASP A 140 -4.92 3.17 12.07
N LEU A 141 -4.51 3.43 10.83
CA LEU A 141 -3.67 2.51 10.06
C LEU A 141 -2.30 2.28 10.74
N ALA A 142 -1.67 3.34 11.23
CA ALA A 142 -0.39 3.25 11.93
C ALA A 142 -0.53 2.43 13.23
N ASP A 143 -1.59 2.65 14.00
CA ASP A 143 -1.88 1.93 15.23
C ASP A 143 -2.18 0.45 14.95
N PHE A 144 -2.95 0.17 13.90
CA PHE A 144 -3.18 -1.21 13.44
C PHE A 144 -1.86 -1.90 13.05
N LEU A 145 -1.02 -1.25 12.23
CA LEU A 145 0.25 -1.83 11.83
C LEU A 145 1.20 -2.01 13.02
N ASN A 146 1.23 -1.05 13.97
CA ASN A 146 2.01 -1.15 15.19
C ASN A 146 1.51 -2.29 16.08
N SER A 147 0.20 -2.51 16.18
CA SER A 147 -0.35 -3.67 16.90
C SER A 147 0.07 -5.00 16.24
N CYS A 148 0.30 -4.99 14.92
CA CYS A 148 0.87 -6.12 14.18
C CYS A 148 2.40 -6.25 14.31
N GLY A 149 3.06 -5.37 15.08
CA GLY A 149 4.49 -5.40 15.31
C GLY A 149 5.33 -4.51 14.39
N ALA A 150 4.71 -3.62 13.62
CA ALA A 150 5.42 -2.54 12.92
C ALA A 150 6.01 -1.52 13.91
N ARG A 151 6.81 -0.59 13.40
CA ARG A 151 7.45 0.45 14.21
C ARG A 151 7.26 1.79 13.53
N ILE A 152 6.07 2.39 13.73
CA ILE A 152 5.60 3.62 13.11
C ILE A 152 5.41 4.68 14.19
N PHE A 153 5.95 5.89 13.97
CA PHE A 153 5.94 7.00 14.91
C PHE A 153 5.52 8.29 14.21
N GLY A 154 4.80 9.18 14.90
CA GLY A 154 4.47 10.52 14.43
C GLY A 154 3.31 10.59 13.43
N ALA A 155 2.41 9.60 13.39
CA ALA A 155 1.30 9.55 12.44
C ALA A 155 0.30 10.70 12.56
N ASP A 156 0.31 11.45 13.67
CA ASP A 156 -0.52 12.62 13.95
C ASP A 156 0.16 13.97 13.62
N SER A 157 1.47 13.96 13.31
CA SER A 157 2.27 15.18 13.20
C SER A 157 2.56 15.64 11.77
N GLY A 158 2.27 14.84 10.75
CA GLY A 158 2.62 15.11 9.35
C GLY A 158 4.10 14.83 9.01
N GLU A 159 4.89 14.38 9.99
CA GLU A 159 6.19 13.73 9.79
C GLU A 159 6.11 12.34 10.42
N ILE A 160 6.18 11.31 9.59
CA ILE A 160 6.00 9.93 10.02
C ILE A 160 7.32 9.20 9.80
N THR A 161 7.81 8.54 10.85
CA THR A 161 9.00 7.69 10.79
C THR A 161 8.57 6.22 10.89
N ILE A 162 9.03 5.40 9.97
CA ILE A 162 8.76 3.97 9.92
C ILE A 162 10.09 3.21 9.92
N CYS A 163 10.32 2.39 10.95
CA CYS A 163 11.44 1.45 10.96
C CYS A 163 10.93 0.09 10.47
N GLY A 164 11.33 -0.33 9.29
CA GLY A 164 10.88 -1.58 8.70
C GLY A 164 11.22 -2.81 9.56
N VAL A 165 10.33 -3.79 9.55
CA VAL A 165 10.48 -5.03 10.31
C VAL A 165 10.48 -6.24 9.38
N LYS A 166 11.18 -7.30 9.77
CA LYS A 166 11.26 -8.53 8.94
C LYS A 166 9.92 -9.26 8.77
N LYS A 167 9.02 -9.11 9.73
CA LYS A 167 7.74 -9.83 9.73
C LYS A 167 6.75 -9.16 10.68
N LEU A 168 5.52 -9.03 10.22
CA LEU A 168 4.36 -8.68 11.03
C LEU A 168 3.72 -9.94 11.62
N HIS A 169 2.99 -9.78 12.72
CA HIS A 169 2.25 -10.84 13.39
C HIS A 169 0.76 -10.50 13.46
N SER A 170 -0.05 -11.44 13.94
CA SER A 170 -1.48 -11.21 14.18
C SER A 170 -1.71 -10.25 15.34
N ALA A 171 -2.76 -9.45 15.22
CA ALA A 171 -3.22 -8.54 16.26
C ALA A 171 -4.74 -8.41 16.22
N GLU A 172 -5.31 -7.91 17.31
CA GLU A 172 -6.67 -7.40 17.37
C GLU A 172 -6.60 -5.88 17.42
N HIS A 173 -7.48 -5.21 16.68
CA HIS A 173 -7.58 -3.76 16.59
C HIS A 173 -9.07 -3.36 16.56
N THR A 174 -9.42 -2.27 17.25
CA THR A 174 -10.81 -1.80 17.39
C THR A 174 -10.87 -0.29 17.26
#